data_c12674e102ee2bed70b9eae9081c28d2
#
_entry.id   c12674e102ee2bed70b9eae9081c28d2
#
_cell.length_a   1.000
_cell.length_b   1.000
_cell.length_c   1.000
_cell.angle_alpha   90.00
_cell.angle_beta   90.00
_cell.angle_gamma   90.00
#
_symmetry.space_group_name_H-M   'P 1'
#
loop_
_entity.id
_entity.type
_entity.pdbx_description
1 polymer ?
#
loop_
_entity_poly.entity_id
_entity_poly.type
_entity_poly.pdbx_seq_one_letter_code
_entity_poly.pdbx_strand_id
1 'polypeptide(L)'
;MGTACTRVDERVAAALGLAKCATAHFEHSRDVDVGGLLTGLPALCDNGLLSGIDKHVHLPKGFYSCLHILMTIAFMALGRIRRPEGLRHISPGEFGKVIGLDRVPEVRTLREKITEMAHTGTPEAWMKELSKTWMNDDPDEAGYLYVDGHVRVYHGSTAVLPRRYVSRELLCLRGTTDYWVNDALGRPFFVVSKAVTDGLANTLLNDILPDLLTSVPRQPSPTELEADPLLHKFVIVFDREGATHSLLSALWESRVGAITYRKNVRDVWPENEFIENEVPVPGGGNTCMQLAMRATTLTAGEASIPVVEIRRLTATGHQTAVICTARRLGNTIIAGRMFSRWCQENFFAYMMEHYEIDGLVQYGAEALPSTLLVINPAWSTLNKAVKISYRGVKKLQAKLGAEESREDGADIQKKADYVQDIQAAQVDLEQLRAERAKTEKKVTLDLLPENQRPTRLLPLNKQLADTVKMIAYRAETAMVAILRRHLAKEDEARALVRELFVSSADIEPDETAGTLTIRIHRMASPVHDKAIASLMKELTERKFCHPETGAKMVYVLA
;
A
#
# COMPACT_ATOMS: atom_id res chain seq x y z
N MET A 1 39.16 6.85 6.05
CA MET A 1 37.82 7.34 6.42
C MET A 1 37.21 8.03 5.21
N GLY A 2 35.88 8.07 5.11
CA GLY A 2 35.21 8.63 3.94
C GLY A 2 35.14 10.15 3.93
N THR A 3 34.66 10.75 2.85
CA THR A 3 34.49 12.20 2.67
C THR A 3 33.64 12.79 3.81
N ALA A 4 33.96 14.02 4.23
CA ALA A 4 33.30 14.76 5.32
C ALA A 4 33.35 14.08 6.72
N CYS A 5 34.26 13.15 6.94
CA CYS A 5 34.42 12.50 8.24
C CYS A 5 35.31 13.38 9.13
N THR A 6 34.71 14.19 10.00
CA THR A 6 35.43 15.12 10.92
C THR A 6 35.42 14.62 12.37
N ARG A 7 34.41 13.87 12.79
CA ARG A 7 34.23 13.36 14.17
C ARG A 7 34.97 12.03 14.37
N VAL A 8 36.28 12.03 14.12
CA VAL A 8 37.15 10.84 14.09
C VAL A 8 37.22 10.16 15.46
N ASP A 9 37.46 10.95 16.51
CA ASP A 9 37.63 10.43 17.87
C ASP A 9 36.38 9.74 18.40
N GLU A 10 35.19 10.28 18.09
CA GLU A 10 33.92 9.64 18.44
C GLU A 10 33.70 8.32 17.68
N ARG A 11 34.13 8.26 16.43
CA ARG A 11 34.07 7.02 15.64
C ARG A 11 35.00 5.95 16.19
N VAL A 12 36.19 6.34 16.62
CA VAL A 12 37.14 5.44 17.28
C VAL A 12 36.59 4.98 18.64
N ALA A 13 36.08 5.89 19.46
CA ALA A 13 35.45 5.56 20.73
C ALA A 13 34.27 4.60 20.56
N ALA A 14 33.41 4.85 19.55
CA ALA A 14 32.30 3.95 19.24
C ALA A 14 32.77 2.58 18.75
N ALA A 15 33.81 2.52 17.90
CA ALA A 15 34.37 1.26 17.41
C ALA A 15 35.02 0.42 18.54
N LEU A 16 35.59 1.07 19.55
CA LEU A 16 36.15 0.44 20.75
C LEU A 16 35.10 0.11 21.81
N GLY A 17 33.80 0.44 21.58
CA GLY A 17 32.71 0.23 22.54
C GLY A 17 32.76 1.19 23.74
N LEU A 18 33.58 2.23 23.71
CA LEU A 18 33.73 3.25 24.74
C LEU A 18 32.60 4.29 24.73
N ALA A 19 31.93 4.47 23.57
CA ALA A 19 30.75 5.30 23.44
C ALA A 19 29.54 4.47 23.01
N LYS A 20 28.33 4.89 23.44
CA LYS A 20 27.08 4.24 23.05
C LYS A 20 26.70 4.58 21.60
N CYS A 21 26.77 5.86 21.27
CA CYS A 21 26.54 6.42 19.92
C CYS A 21 27.14 7.84 19.89
N ALA A 22 27.25 8.42 18.69
CA ALA A 22 27.49 9.85 18.54
C ALA A 22 26.28 10.65 19.05
N THR A 23 26.51 11.86 19.53
CA THR A 23 25.46 12.78 19.94
C THR A 23 25.18 13.75 18.79
N ALA A 24 23.93 14.06 18.48
CA ALA A 24 23.60 15.08 17.51
C ALA A 24 24.09 16.46 17.98
N HIS A 25 24.79 17.14 17.13
CA HIS A 25 25.27 18.51 17.36
C HIS A 25 25.08 19.31 16.07
N PHE A 26 24.42 20.46 16.17
CA PHE A 26 24.20 21.36 15.05
C PHE A 26 25.19 22.52 15.12
N GLU A 27 25.86 22.75 14.01
CA GLU A 27 26.74 23.91 13.82
C GLU A 27 26.04 24.93 12.94
N HIS A 28 26.39 26.20 13.11
CA HIS A 28 25.92 27.28 12.24
C HIS A 28 26.30 26.98 10.80
N SER A 29 25.32 26.70 9.96
CA SER A 29 25.52 26.28 8.57
C SER A 29 24.62 27.07 7.63
N ARG A 30 25.18 27.60 6.53
CA ARG A 30 24.43 28.28 5.48
C ARG A 30 24.25 27.39 4.26
N ASP A 31 23.20 27.63 3.50
CA ASP A 31 22.93 26.99 2.20
C ASP A 31 22.99 25.45 2.26
N VAL A 32 22.46 24.84 3.32
CA VAL A 32 22.41 23.38 3.42
C VAL A 32 21.43 22.86 2.39
N ASP A 33 21.92 22.16 1.36
CA ASP A 33 21.20 21.74 0.15
C ASP A 33 19.82 21.10 0.40
N VAL A 34 19.68 20.29 1.45
CA VAL A 34 18.44 19.58 1.82
C VAL A 34 17.92 20.02 3.18
N GLY A 35 18.25 21.24 3.60
CA GLY A 35 17.86 21.77 4.91
C GLY A 35 16.36 21.83 5.14
N GLY A 36 15.60 21.99 4.06
CA GLY A 36 14.12 21.94 4.07
C GLY A 36 13.54 20.65 4.65
N LEU A 37 14.26 19.55 4.64
CA LEU A 37 13.84 18.29 5.26
C LEU A 37 13.52 18.43 6.75
N LEU A 38 14.21 19.34 7.46
CA LEU A 38 13.96 19.58 8.88
C LEU A 38 12.56 20.12 9.16
N THR A 39 11.89 20.72 8.18
CA THR A 39 10.48 21.15 8.31
C THR A 39 9.53 19.97 8.44
N GLY A 40 9.92 18.81 7.94
CA GLY A 40 9.15 17.56 8.04
C GLY A 40 9.31 16.83 9.37
N LEU A 41 10.33 17.15 10.17
CA LEU A 41 10.64 16.43 11.41
C LEU A 41 9.49 16.41 12.43
N PRO A 42 8.81 17.54 12.73
CA PRO A 42 7.66 17.50 13.64
C PRO A 42 6.57 16.54 13.15
N ALA A 43 6.21 16.62 11.86
CA ALA A 43 5.18 15.76 11.29
C ALA A 43 5.57 14.28 11.26
N LEU A 44 6.86 13.96 11.06
CA LEU A 44 7.39 12.59 11.17
C LEU A 44 7.22 12.06 12.60
N CYS A 45 7.56 12.85 13.61
CA CYS A 45 7.43 12.47 15.02
C CYS A 45 5.95 12.34 15.43
N ASP A 46 5.09 13.27 15.01
CA ASP A 46 3.63 13.22 15.24
C ASP A 46 3.01 11.94 14.62
N ASN A 47 3.55 11.47 13.49
CA ASN A 47 3.12 10.22 12.86
C ASN A 47 3.88 8.98 13.35
N GLY A 48 4.63 9.09 14.44
CA GLY A 48 5.16 7.96 15.19
C GLY A 48 6.55 7.48 14.78
N LEU A 49 7.38 8.31 14.10
CA LEU A 49 8.75 7.91 13.73
C LEU A 49 9.57 7.43 14.92
N LEU A 50 9.33 8.00 16.09
CA LEU A 50 10.05 7.68 17.33
C LEU A 50 9.19 6.91 18.33
N SER A 51 7.93 6.65 18.02
CA SER A 51 7.02 5.95 18.91
C SER A 51 7.38 4.47 18.99
N GLY A 52 7.61 3.97 20.18
CA GLY A 52 7.90 2.56 20.44
C GLY A 52 9.28 2.09 19.94
N ILE A 53 10.19 3.00 19.54
CA ILE A 53 11.51 2.59 19.03
C ILE A 53 12.31 1.77 20.03
N ASP A 54 12.28 2.12 21.33
CA ASP A 54 12.99 1.38 22.38
C ASP A 54 12.48 -0.06 22.56
N LYS A 55 11.24 -0.30 22.13
CA LYS A 55 10.57 -1.62 22.21
C LYS A 55 10.78 -2.44 20.94
N HIS A 56 10.78 -1.80 19.80
CA HIS A 56 10.66 -2.47 18.51
C HIS A 56 11.91 -2.39 17.63
N VAL A 57 12.85 -1.48 17.94
CA VAL A 57 14.01 -1.23 17.09
C VAL A 57 15.28 -1.21 17.94
N HIS A 58 16.23 -2.06 17.60
CA HIS A 58 17.46 -2.21 18.38
C HIS A 58 18.69 -2.14 17.46
N LEU A 59 19.71 -1.43 17.94
CA LEU A 59 21.05 -1.48 17.36
C LEU A 59 22.07 -1.66 18.49
N PRO A 60 23.14 -2.41 18.27
CA PRO A 60 24.27 -2.45 19.19
C PRO A 60 24.95 -1.10 19.24
N LYS A 61 25.81 -0.92 20.24
CA LYS A 61 26.66 0.27 20.36
C LYS A 61 27.45 0.53 19.07
N GLY A 62 27.53 1.78 18.65
CA GLY A 62 28.21 2.19 17.45
C GLY A 62 28.00 3.66 17.18
N PHE A 63 28.67 4.25 16.19
CA PHE A 63 28.58 5.68 15.90
C PHE A 63 27.14 6.15 15.59
N TYR A 64 26.38 5.37 14.82
CA TYR A 64 24.99 5.69 14.47
C TYR A 64 24.02 5.02 15.43
N SER A 65 23.12 5.78 16.04
CA SER A 65 22.00 5.28 16.86
C SER A 65 20.81 4.82 15.99
N CYS A 66 19.82 4.14 16.61
CA CYS A 66 18.54 3.85 15.96
C CYS A 66 17.87 5.12 15.43
N LEU A 67 17.89 6.20 16.21
CA LEU A 67 17.34 7.50 15.83
C LEU A 67 17.99 8.05 14.54
N HIS A 68 19.33 8.06 14.48
CA HIS A 68 20.06 8.53 13.30
C HIS A 68 19.71 7.75 12.04
N ILE A 69 19.58 6.42 12.15
CA ILE A 69 19.21 5.57 10.99
C ILE A 69 17.77 5.80 10.58
N LEU A 70 16.82 5.87 11.53
CA LEU A 70 15.40 6.12 11.22
C LEU A 70 15.20 7.50 10.61
N MET A 71 15.82 8.55 11.18
CA MET A 71 15.79 9.90 10.59
C MET A 71 16.38 9.91 9.19
N THR A 72 17.52 9.23 8.97
CA THR A 72 18.13 9.12 7.64
C THR A 72 17.15 8.51 6.64
N ILE A 73 16.51 7.39 6.97
CA ILE A 73 15.54 6.72 6.07
C ILE A 73 14.30 7.60 5.84
N ALA A 74 13.79 8.25 6.89
CA ALA A 74 12.62 9.13 6.79
C ALA A 74 12.91 10.37 5.94
N PHE A 75 14.04 11.02 6.13
CA PHE A 75 14.46 12.16 5.32
C PHE A 75 14.81 11.77 3.88
N MET A 76 15.39 10.58 3.67
CA MET A 76 15.54 10.04 2.32
C MET A 76 14.16 9.90 1.64
N ALA A 77 13.16 9.37 2.36
CA ALA A 77 11.81 9.21 1.82
C ALA A 77 11.17 10.56 1.47
N LEU A 78 11.23 11.56 2.36
CA LEU A 78 10.72 12.92 2.09
C LEU A 78 11.49 13.61 0.97
N GLY A 79 12.82 13.46 0.92
CA GLY A 79 13.71 14.02 -0.11
C GLY A 79 13.73 13.24 -1.42
N ARG A 80 12.87 12.22 -1.60
CA ARG A 80 12.79 11.38 -2.82
C ARG A 80 14.08 10.63 -3.15
N ILE A 81 14.91 10.38 -2.16
CA ILE A 81 16.05 9.46 -2.25
C ILE A 81 15.49 8.05 -2.05
N ARG A 82 15.02 7.46 -3.11
CA ARG A 82 14.16 6.27 -3.11
C ARG A 82 14.84 5.01 -2.55
N ARG A 83 16.18 4.92 -2.69
CA ARG A 83 17.01 3.77 -2.29
C ARG A 83 18.29 4.25 -1.61
N PRO A 84 18.91 3.42 -0.77
CA PRO A 84 20.23 3.74 -0.20
C PRO A 84 21.28 4.13 -1.25
N GLU A 85 21.24 3.53 -2.45
CA GLU A 85 22.14 3.86 -3.56
C GLU A 85 22.05 5.31 -4.01
N GLY A 86 20.91 5.95 -3.85
CA GLY A 86 20.73 7.37 -4.17
C GLY A 86 21.61 8.30 -3.35
N LEU A 87 22.03 7.89 -2.14
CA LEU A 87 22.97 8.64 -1.32
C LEU A 87 24.34 8.83 -1.97
N ARG A 88 24.71 8.01 -2.96
CA ARG A 88 25.98 8.19 -3.71
C ARG A 88 26.02 9.49 -4.52
N HIS A 89 24.88 10.06 -4.81
CA HIS A 89 24.74 11.28 -5.61
C HIS A 89 24.52 12.54 -4.76
N ILE A 90 24.58 12.40 -3.43
CA ILE A 90 24.35 13.48 -2.48
C ILE A 90 25.61 13.66 -1.65
N SER A 91 25.95 14.90 -1.32
CA SER A 91 27.04 15.18 -0.39
C SER A 91 26.73 14.57 0.98
N PRO A 92 27.53 13.60 1.45
CA PRO A 92 27.24 12.94 2.72
C PRO A 92 27.34 13.89 3.92
N GLY A 93 28.16 14.94 3.84
CA GLY A 93 28.27 15.96 4.86
C GLY A 93 27.06 16.88 4.89
N GLU A 94 26.57 17.34 3.72
CA GLU A 94 25.37 18.18 3.66
C GLU A 94 24.14 17.47 4.24
N PHE A 95 23.95 16.21 3.87
CA PHE A 95 22.86 15.43 4.46
C PHE A 95 23.12 15.11 5.96
N GLY A 96 24.40 15.01 6.37
CA GLY A 96 24.78 14.84 7.78
C GLY A 96 24.33 15.99 8.66
N LYS A 97 24.47 17.23 8.18
CA LYS A 97 24.04 18.45 8.91
C LYS A 97 22.56 18.40 9.29
N VAL A 98 21.70 17.80 8.46
CA VAL A 98 20.24 17.69 8.73
C VAL A 98 19.93 16.76 9.89
N ILE A 99 20.80 15.82 10.20
CA ILE A 99 20.66 14.91 11.34
C ILE A 99 21.61 15.23 12.51
N GLY A 100 22.28 16.38 12.47
CA GLY A 100 23.23 16.82 13.50
C GLY A 100 24.53 16.00 13.55
N LEU A 101 24.96 15.41 12.44
CA LEU A 101 26.19 14.65 12.32
C LEU A 101 27.11 15.22 11.24
N ASP A 102 28.39 14.84 11.30
CA ASP A 102 29.38 15.20 10.30
C ASP A 102 29.04 14.63 8.92
N ARG A 103 28.42 13.45 8.87
CA ARG A 103 27.97 12.78 7.66
C ARG A 103 26.92 11.71 7.93
N VAL A 104 26.10 11.40 6.94
CA VAL A 104 25.22 10.22 6.95
C VAL A 104 26.02 8.93 6.74
N PRO A 105 25.44 7.75 7.11
CA PRO A 105 26.04 6.47 6.82
C PRO A 105 26.28 6.28 5.31
N GLU A 106 27.38 5.63 4.96
CA GLU A 106 27.58 5.15 3.60
C GLU A 106 26.52 4.09 3.24
N VAL A 107 26.25 3.94 1.95
CA VAL A 107 25.25 3.00 1.42
C VAL A 107 25.37 1.60 2.04
N ARG A 108 26.60 1.08 2.13
CA ARG A 108 26.86 -0.23 2.73
C ARG A 108 26.48 -0.25 4.20
N THR A 109 26.97 0.72 4.96
CA THR A 109 26.70 0.84 6.40
C THR A 109 25.20 1.02 6.66
N LEU A 110 24.51 1.86 5.88
CA LEU A 110 23.05 2.03 6.00
C LEU A 110 22.31 0.72 5.78
N ARG A 111 22.68 -0.05 4.74
CA ARG A 111 22.08 -1.37 4.47
C ARG A 111 22.34 -2.36 5.61
N GLU A 112 23.55 -2.42 6.12
CA GLU A 112 23.91 -3.26 7.26
C GLU A 112 23.09 -2.88 8.48
N LYS A 113 22.97 -1.59 8.79
CA LYS A 113 22.19 -1.09 9.93
C LYS A 113 20.68 -1.34 9.78
N ILE A 114 20.10 -1.16 8.59
CA ILE A 114 18.70 -1.53 8.30
C ILE A 114 18.49 -3.02 8.55
N THR A 115 19.41 -3.86 8.08
CA THR A 115 19.31 -5.31 8.26
C THR A 115 19.42 -5.68 9.74
N GLU A 116 20.36 -5.10 10.46
CA GLU A 116 20.54 -5.32 11.88
C GLU A 116 19.29 -4.92 12.67
N MET A 117 18.76 -3.71 12.47
CA MET A 117 17.53 -3.23 13.09
C MET A 117 16.32 -4.11 12.79
N ALA A 118 16.20 -4.59 11.55
CA ALA A 118 15.10 -5.45 11.15
C ALA A 118 15.15 -6.84 11.80
N HIS A 119 16.35 -7.39 12.01
CA HIS A 119 16.53 -8.74 12.59
C HIS A 119 16.61 -8.77 14.12
N THR A 120 17.07 -7.71 14.74
CA THR A 120 17.11 -7.59 16.22
C THR A 120 15.83 -7.02 16.80
N GLY A 121 15.05 -6.34 15.98
CA GLY A 121 13.78 -5.72 16.34
C GLY A 121 12.55 -6.54 15.95
N THR A 122 11.40 -5.90 16.05
CA THR A 122 10.08 -6.44 15.70
C THR A 122 9.32 -5.50 14.75
N PRO A 123 9.77 -5.34 13.48
CA PRO A 123 9.21 -4.36 12.55
C PRO A 123 7.70 -4.53 12.30
N GLU A 124 7.23 -5.77 12.26
CA GLU A 124 5.80 -6.07 12.08
C GLU A 124 4.96 -5.60 13.27
N ALA A 125 5.43 -5.86 14.50
CA ALA A 125 4.75 -5.43 15.71
C ALA A 125 4.75 -3.89 15.83
N TRP A 126 5.85 -3.23 15.42
CA TRP A 126 5.93 -1.77 15.36
C TRP A 126 4.89 -1.19 14.39
N MET A 127 4.82 -1.73 13.17
CA MET A 127 3.82 -1.32 12.19
C MET A 127 2.39 -1.48 12.71
N LYS A 128 2.07 -2.60 13.38
CA LYS A 128 0.75 -2.85 13.97
C LYS A 128 0.41 -1.89 15.11
N GLU A 129 1.38 -1.58 15.96
CA GLU A 129 1.21 -0.61 17.06
C GLU A 129 0.93 0.80 16.51
N LEU A 130 1.70 1.24 15.51
CA LEU A 130 1.47 2.51 14.82
C LEU A 130 0.10 2.53 14.13
N SER A 131 -0.26 1.47 13.42
CA SER A 131 -1.55 1.33 12.76
C SER A 131 -2.71 1.53 13.75
N LYS A 132 -2.62 0.90 14.92
CA LYS A 132 -3.62 1.05 15.98
C LYS A 132 -3.70 2.49 16.49
N THR A 133 -2.57 3.16 16.66
CA THR A 133 -2.52 4.57 17.04
C THR A 133 -3.21 5.43 15.99
N TRP A 134 -2.83 5.29 14.71
CA TRP A 134 -3.43 6.05 13.62
C TRP A 134 -4.94 5.83 13.45
N MET A 135 -5.44 4.60 13.71
CA MET A 135 -6.87 4.31 13.71
C MET A 135 -7.60 4.99 14.88
N ASN A 136 -6.95 5.08 16.04
CA ASN A 136 -7.50 5.77 17.21
C ASN A 136 -7.52 7.30 17.04
N ASP A 137 -6.55 7.87 16.31
CA ASP A 137 -6.47 9.30 16.04
C ASP A 137 -7.62 9.77 15.12
N ASP A 138 -8.09 8.90 14.21
CA ASP A 138 -9.18 9.19 13.27
C ASP A 138 -10.16 8.01 13.18
N PRO A 139 -10.95 7.76 14.25
CA PRO A 139 -11.78 6.57 14.34
C PRO A 139 -12.96 6.55 13.35
N ASP A 140 -13.39 7.70 12.87
CA ASP A 140 -14.49 7.79 11.90
C ASP A 140 -14.02 7.33 10.50
N GLU A 141 -12.80 7.70 10.08
CA GLU A 141 -12.21 7.17 8.86
C GLU A 141 -11.76 5.72 9.01
N ALA A 142 -11.33 5.29 10.21
CA ALA A 142 -11.02 3.89 10.51
C ALA A 142 -12.25 2.95 10.47
N GLY A 143 -13.46 3.51 10.46
CA GLY A 143 -14.70 2.76 10.24
C GLY A 143 -14.86 2.21 8.82
N TYR A 144 -14.10 2.69 7.84
CA TYR A 144 -14.11 2.27 6.43
C TYR A 144 -12.69 1.99 5.94
N LEU A 145 -12.38 0.73 5.74
CA LEU A 145 -11.03 0.25 5.42
C LEU A 145 -10.96 -0.26 3.99
N TYR A 146 -10.06 0.28 3.22
CA TYR A 146 -9.83 -0.08 1.82
C TYR A 146 -8.70 -1.10 1.74
N VAL A 147 -8.99 -2.26 1.14
CA VAL A 147 -8.00 -3.34 0.98
C VAL A 147 -7.78 -3.61 -0.50
N ASP A 148 -6.53 -3.47 -0.95
CA ASP A 148 -6.14 -3.76 -2.32
C ASP A 148 -4.77 -4.41 -2.40
N GLY A 149 -4.57 -5.24 -3.44
CA GLY A 149 -3.35 -5.99 -3.69
C GLY A 149 -2.48 -5.33 -4.74
N HIS A 150 -1.23 -5.03 -4.39
CA HIS A 150 -0.23 -4.52 -5.31
C HIS A 150 0.83 -5.57 -5.62
N VAL A 151 1.05 -5.88 -6.91
CA VAL A 151 2.08 -6.82 -7.33
C VAL A 151 3.41 -6.10 -7.48
N ARG A 152 4.35 -6.45 -6.62
CA ARG A 152 5.73 -6.00 -6.70
C ARG A 152 6.52 -6.95 -7.59
N VAL A 153 6.91 -6.45 -8.76
CA VAL A 153 7.64 -7.22 -9.76
C VAL A 153 9.10 -7.44 -9.33
N TYR A 154 9.59 -8.65 -9.53
CA TYR A 154 10.97 -9.04 -9.23
C TYR A 154 11.75 -9.35 -10.51
N HIS A 155 12.77 -8.56 -10.78
CA HIS A 155 13.65 -8.71 -11.94
C HIS A 155 14.96 -9.45 -11.62
N GLY A 156 15.19 -9.82 -10.35
CA GLY A 156 16.41 -10.52 -9.94
C GLY A 156 16.39 -12.02 -10.27
N SER A 157 17.53 -12.67 -10.04
CA SER A 157 17.74 -14.11 -10.26
C SER A 157 17.89 -14.93 -8.98
N THR A 158 18.11 -14.28 -7.83
CA THR A 158 18.41 -14.94 -6.55
C THR A 158 17.19 -15.63 -5.94
N ALA A 159 16.00 -15.05 -6.09
CA ALA A 159 14.76 -15.60 -5.54
C ALA A 159 13.92 -16.30 -6.61
N VAL A 160 13.37 -17.47 -6.28
CA VAL A 160 12.38 -18.18 -7.09
C VAL A 160 11.01 -17.72 -6.65
N LEU A 161 10.45 -16.73 -7.35
CA LEU A 161 9.13 -16.18 -7.03
C LEU A 161 8.05 -16.66 -8.02
N PRO A 162 6.81 -16.84 -7.55
CA PRO A 162 5.71 -17.22 -8.42
C PRO A 162 5.39 -16.10 -9.42
N ARG A 163 4.83 -16.48 -10.58
CA ARG A 163 4.36 -15.50 -11.56
C ARG A 163 2.99 -14.97 -11.16
N ARG A 164 2.82 -13.64 -11.26
CA ARG A 164 1.60 -12.89 -11.01
C ARG A 164 1.18 -12.12 -12.25
N TYR A 165 -0.12 -12.01 -12.46
CA TYR A 165 -0.61 -11.11 -13.49
C TYR A 165 -0.47 -9.66 -12.99
N VAL A 166 0.26 -8.86 -13.75
CA VAL A 166 0.47 -7.44 -13.47
C VAL A 166 -0.38 -6.67 -14.47
N SER A 167 -1.47 -6.09 -14.01
CA SER A 167 -2.47 -5.44 -14.88
C SER A 167 -1.89 -4.26 -15.67
N ARG A 168 -1.01 -3.48 -15.05
CA ARG A 168 -0.31 -2.35 -15.69
C ARG A 168 0.62 -2.78 -16.84
N GLU A 169 1.19 -3.99 -16.75
CA GLU A 169 2.12 -4.55 -17.74
C GLU A 169 1.40 -5.49 -18.73
N LEU A 170 0.16 -5.88 -18.42
CA LEU A 170 -0.61 -6.92 -19.14
C LEU A 170 0.13 -8.26 -19.27
N LEU A 171 1.07 -8.53 -18.35
CA LEU A 171 1.96 -9.70 -18.35
C LEU A 171 1.91 -10.47 -17.03
N CYS A 172 2.27 -11.78 -17.10
CA CYS A 172 2.53 -12.59 -15.92
C CYS A 172 4.02 -12.52 -15.57
N LEU A 173 4.39 -11.74 -14.57
CA LEU A 173 5.75 -11.51 -14.12
C LEU A 173 6.02 -12.19 -12.77
N ARG A 174 7.29 -12.48 -12.46
CA ARG A 174 7.67 -12.96 -11.13
C ARG A 174 7.51 -11.84 -10.12
N GLY A 175 6.94 -12.14 -8.96
CA GLY A 175 6.76 -11.11 -7.94
C GLY A 175 6.07 -11.61 -6.68
N THR A 176 5.99 -10.72 -5.70
CA THR A 176 5.22 -10.85 -4.47
C THR A 176 3.98 -9.98 -4.57
N THR A 177 2.96 -10.28 -3.76
CA THR A 177 1.79 -9.40 -3.64
C THR A 177 1.79 -8.78 -2.26
N ASP A 178 1.73 -7.46 -2.22
CA ASP A 178 1.63 -6.66 -1.01
C ASP A 178 0.18 -6.16 -0.90
N TYR A 179 -0.54 -6.58 0.15
CA TYR A 179 -1.92 -6.15 0.41
C TYR A 179 -1.91 -4.98 1.39
N TRP A 180 -2.34 -3.83 0.91
CA TRP A 180 -2.35 -2.59 1.66
C TRP A 180 -3.72 -2.33 2.26
N VAL A 181 -3.74 -1.86 3.49
CA VAL A 181 -4.94 -1.41 4.19
C VAL A 181 -4.84 0.10 4.40
N ASN A 182 -5.78 0.83 3.81
CA ASN A 182 -5.80 2.29 3.79
C ASN A 182 -7.16 2.80 4.27
N ASP A 183 -7.21 4.08 4.65
CA ASP A 183 -8.47 4.81 4.80
C ASP A 183 -9.00 5.34 3.45
N ALA A 184 -10.14 6.03 3.49
CA ALA A 184 -10.77 6.63 2.31
C ALA A 184 -9.95 7.76 1.66
N LEU A 185 -9.00 8.34 2.39
CA LEU A 185 -8.09 9.39 1.89
C LEU A 185 -6.80 8.81 1.29
N GLY A 186 -6.67 7.48 1.28
CA GLY A 186 -5.47 6.78 0.81
C GLY A 186 -4.33 6.76 1.83
N ARG A 187 -4.56 7.14 3.11
CA ARG A 187 -3.53 7.06 4.15
C ARG A 187 -3.35 5.60 4.58
N PRO A 188 -2.15 5.01 4.48
CA PRO A 188 -1.93 3.61 4.81
C PRO A 188 -1.95 3.39 6.33
N PHE A 189 -2.53 2.26 6.75
CA PHE A 189 -2.46 1.75 8.11
C PHE A 189 -1.39 0.67 8.25
N PHE A 190 -1.43 -0.35 7.39
CA PHE A 190 -0.42 -1.41 7.37
C PHE A 190 -0.41 -2.13 6.03
N VAL A 191 0.59 -2.99 5.84
CA VAL A 191 0.76 -3.82 4.65
C VAL A 191 1.08 -5.26 5.03
N VAL A 192 0.45 -6.21 4.33
CA VAL A 192 0.72 -7.65 4.44
C VAL A 192 1.37 -8.14 3.16
N SER A 193 2.64 -8.57 3.24
CA SER A 193 3.38 -9.08 2.08
C SER A 193 3.28 -10.60 1.97
N LYS A 194 2.89 -11.11 0.79
CA LYS A 194 2.79 -12.54 0.50
C LYS A 194 3.71 -12.95 -0.64
N ALA A 195 4.69 -13.80 -0.34
CA ALA A 195 5.52 -14.43 -1.36
C ALA A 195 4.71 -15.41 -2.21
N VAL A 196 3.89 -16.22 -1.55
CA VAL A 196 2.87 -17.06 -2.17
C VAL A 196 1.51 -16.60 -1.66
N THR A 197 0.60 -16.22 -2.55
CA THR A 197 -0.74 -15.77 -2.19
C THR A 197 -1.80 -16.70 -2.75
N ASP A 198 -2.81 -16.94 -1.96
CA ASP A 198 -4.04 -17.63 -2.36
C ASP A 198 -5.13 -16.65 -2.88
N GLY A 199 -4.76 -15.39 -3.07
CA GLY A 199 -5.64 -14.31 -3.51
C GLY A 199 -6.12 -13.42 -2.36
N LEU A 200 -6.77 -12.30 -2.74
CA LEU A 200 -7.25 -11.29 -1.80
C LEU A 200 -8.17 -11.87 -0.72
N ALA A 201 -9.11 -12.74 -1.10
CA ALA A 201 -10.10 -13.27 -0.17
C ALA A 201 -9.45 -14.04 1.01
N ASN A 202 -8.50 -14.92 0.72
CA ASN A 202 -7.83 -15.70 1.77
C ASN A 202 -6.89 -14.85 2.62
N THR A 203 -6.17 -13.90 2.02
CA THR A 203 -5.30 -12.97 2.77
C THR A 203 -6.14 -12.08 3.67
N LEU A 204 -7.28 -11.61 3.17
CA LEU A 204 -8.17 -10.78 3.96
C LEU A 204 -8.70 -11.54 5.18
N LEU A 205 -9.15 -12.79 5.01
CA LEU A 205 -9.70 -13.58 6.11
C LEU A 205 -8.65 -14.02 7.14
N ASN A 206 -7.48 -14.44 6.67
CA ASN A 206 -6.52 -15.13 7.52
C ASN A 206 -5.45 -14.21 8.13
N ASP A 207 -5.15 -13.09 7.46
CA ASP A 207 -4.06 -12.21 7.86
C ASP A 207 -4.54 -10.79 8.23
N ILE A 208 -5.50 -10.23 7.48
CA ILE A 208 -5.93 -8.83 7.66
C ILE A 208 -7.07 -8.71 8.68
N LEU A 209 -8.12 -9.52 8.52
CA LEU A 209 -9.32 -9.43 9.36
C LEU A 209 -9.02 -9.65 10.87
N PRO A 210 -8.18 -10.62 11.28
CA PRO A 210 -7.85 -10.79 12.70
C PRO A 210 -7.20 -9.55 13.31
N ASP A 211 -6.29 -8.90 12.58
CA ASP A 211 -5.64 -7.67 13.02
C ASP A 211 -6.65 -6.51 13.14
N LEU A 212 -7.55 -6.37 12.16
CA LEU A 212 -8.58 -5.32 12.16
C LEU A 212 -9.59 -5.49 13.30
N LEU A 213 -10.02 -6.73 13.60
CA LEU A 213 -10.93 -7.01 14.70
C LEU A 213 -10.39 -6.57 16.07
N THR A 214 -9.07 -6.50 16.21
CA THR A 214 -8.41 -6.07 17.45
C THR A 214 -7.95 -4.61 17.44
N SER A 215 -7.85 -3.99 16.26
CA SER A 215 -7.20 -2.67 16.10
C SER A 215 -8.19 -1.55 15.80
N VAL A 216 -9.29 -1.84 15.08
CA VAL A 216 -10.29 -0.81 14.74
C VAL A 216 -10.99 -0.33 16.01
N PRO A 217 -10.98 1.00 16.29
CA PRO A 217 -11.60 1.54 17.50
C PRO A 217 -13.14 1.62 17.38
N ARG A 218 -13.80 1.94 18.50
CA ARG A 218 -15.23 2.21 18.58
C ARG A 218 -16.12 1.12 17.97
N GLN A 219 -15.68 -0.15 18.03
CA GLN A 219 -16.54 -1.24 17.62
C GLN A 219 -17.73 -1.36 18.58
N PRO A 220 -18.95 -1.68 18.07
CA PRO A 220 -20.10 -1.96 18.91
C PRO A 220 -19.80 -3.11 19.88
N SER A 221 -20.34 -3.03 21.08
CA SER A 221 -20.25 -4.07 22.09
C SER A 221 -20.99 -5.37 21.65
N PRO A 222 -20.66 -6.52 22.20
CA PRO A 222 -21.36 -7.77 21.90
C PRO A 222 -22.88 -7.66 22.13
N THR A 223 -23.29 -6.96 23.17
CA THR A 223 -24.73 -6.74 23.51
C THR A 223 -25.44 -5.90 22.45
N GLU A 224 -24.80 -4.86 21.92
CA GLU A 224 -25.36 -4.04 20.82
C GLU A 224 -25.45 -4.85 19.53
N LEU A 225 -24.45 -5.69 19.25
CA LEU A 225 -24.45 -6.56 18.07
C LEU A 225 -25.53 -7.68 18.15
N GLU A 226 -25.83 -8.19 19.34
CA GLU A 226 -26.90 -9.16 19.59
C GLU A 226 -28.29 -8.51 19.44
N ALA A 227 -28.45 -7.30 19.98
CA ALA A 227 -29.69 -6.55 19.90
C ALA A 227 -30.04 -6.12 18.47
N ASP A 228 -29.03 -5.96 17.61
CA ASP A 228 -29.21 -5.48 16.25
C ASP A 228 -28.49 -6.36 15.22
N PRO A 229 -29.22 -7.25 14.53
CA PRO A 229 -28.66 -8.12 13.50
C PRO A 229 -28.02 -7.40 12.29
N LEU A 230 -28.33 -6.12 12.07
CA LEU A 230 -27.82 -5.32 10.95
C LEU A 230 -26.66 -4.40 11.33
N LEU A 231 -26.27 -4.36 12.60
CA LEU A 231 -25.14 -3.56 13.07
C LEU A 231 -23.81 -4.26 12.72
N HIS A 232 -22.84 -3.50 12.26
CA HIS A 232 -21.51 -3.98 11.90
C HIS A 232 -20.45 -3.29 12.74
N LYS A 233 -19.31 -3.98 12.97
CA LYS A 233 -18.15 -3.45 13.69
C LYS A 233 -17.46 -2.35 12.90
N PHE A 234 -17.23 -2.60 11.62
CA PHE A 234 -16.65 -1.68 10.63
C PHE A 234 -16.96 -2.20 9.22
N VAL A 235 -16.53 -1.50 8.20
CA VAL A 235 -16.78 -1.83 6.80
C VAL A 235 -15.46 -1.97 6.04
N ILE A 236 -15.32 -3.04 5.26
CA ILE A 236 -14.17 -3.24 4.36
C ILE A 236 -14.63 -3.01 2.91
N VAL A 237 -13.86 -2.18 2.19
CA VAL A 237 -14.06 -1.87 0.78
C VAL A 237 -12.94 -2.53 -0.02
N PHE A 238 -13.28 -3.37 -1.00
CA PHE A 238 -12.28 -4.10 -1.79
C PHE A 238 -12.75 -4.36 -3.22
N ASP A 239 -11.78 -4.72 -4.10
CA ASP A 239 -12.05 -4.94 -5.50
C ASP A 239 -12.79 -6.27 -5.77
N ARG A 240 -13.28 -6.38 -6.98
CA ARG A 240 -13.96 -7.54 -7.57
C ARG A 240 -13.23 -8.87 -7.32
N GLU A 241 -11.89 -8.87 -7.25
CA GLU A 241 -11.11 -10.09 -6.99
C GLU A 241 -11.59 -10.77 -5.70
N GLY A 242 -11.79 -10.01 -4.62
CA GLY A 242 -12.27 -10.51 -3.33
C GLY A 242 -13.75 -10.91 -3.29
N ALA A 243 -14.57 -10.51 -4.26
CA ALA A 243 -16.01 -10.75 -4.25
C ALA A 243 -16.35 -12.25 -4.46
N THR A 244 -16.13 -13.06 -3.43
CA THR A 244 -16.53 -14.48 -3.37
C THR A 244 -17.59 -14.66 -2.30
N HIS A 245 -18.52 -15.60 -2.50
CA HIS A 245 -19.57 -15.88 -1.51
C HIS A 245 -18.96 -16.26 -0.16
N SER A 246 -17.94 -17.12 -0.16
CA SER A 246 -17.25 -17.56 1.07
C SER A 246 -16.65 -16.41 1.87
N LEU A 247 -15.99 -15.43 1.21
CA LEU A 247 -15.49 -14.24 1.90
C LEU A 247 -16.62 -13.40 2.47
N LEU A 248 -17.67 -13.15 1.69
CA LEU A 248 -18.80 -12.32 2.14
C LEU A 248 -19.55 -12.98 3.31
N SER A 249 -19.72 -14.33 3.31
CA SER A 249 -20.27 -15.07 4.45
C SER A 249 -19.42 -14.92 5.70
N ALA A 250 -18.12 -15.14 5.59
CA ALA A 250 -17.21 -15.06 6.74
C ALA A 250 -17.14 -13.63 7.33
N LEU A 251 -17.19 -12.59 6.47
CA LEU A 251 -17.28 -11.20 6.93
C LEU A 251 -18.63 -10.93 7.63
N TRP A 252 -19.72 -11.41 7.07
CA TRP A 252 -21.06 -11.29 7.64
C TRP A 252 -21.14 -11.96 9.02
N GLU A 253 -20.64 -13.19 9.14
CA GLU A 253 -20.57 -13.93 10.41
C GLU A 253 -19.69 -13.21 11.45
N SER A 254 -18.62 -12.58 11.00
CA SER A 254 -17.74 -11.76 11.85
C SER A 254 -18.34 -10.40 12.21
N ARG A 255 -19.53 -10.08 11.73
CA ARG A 255 -20.21 -8.78 11.90
C ARG A 255 -19.40 -7.63 11.29
N VAL A 256 -18.74 -7.87 10.14
CA VAL A 256 -18.01 -6.89 9.36
C VAL A 256 -18.73 -6.62 8.05
N GLY A 257 -19.00 -5.35 7.78
CA GLY A 257 -19.62 -4.93 6.53
C GLY A 257 -18.65 -5.04 5.36
N ALA A 258 -19.17 -5.31 4.17
CA ALA A 258 -18.38 -5.40 2.94
C ALA A 258 -19.01 -4.54 1.84
N ILE A 259 -18.18 -3.77 1.12
CA ILE A 259 -18.57 -3.08 -0.11
C ILE A 259 -17.63 -3.54 -1.22
N THR A 260 -18.19 -4.06 -2.32
CA THR A 260 -17.39 -4.55 -3.46
C THR A 260 -18.20 -4.55 -4.76
N TYR A 261 -17.51 -4.66 -5.90
CA TYR A 261 -18.19 -4.80 -7.19
C TYR A 261 -18.85 -6.17 -7.33
N ARG A 262 -20.10 -6.19 -7.85
CA ARG A 262 -20.79 -7.42 -8.19
C ARG A 262 -20.16 -8.12 -9.38
N LYS A 263 -19.91 -9.44 -9.25
CA LYS A 263 -19.44 -10.29 -10.35
C LYS A 263 -20.59 -10.78 -11.22
N ASN A 264 -20.28 -11.04 -12.50
CA ASN A 264 -21.17 -11.72 -13.46
C ASN A 264 -22.55 -11.06 -13.63
N VAL A 265 -22.61 -9.73 -13.62
CA VAL A 265 -23.82 -8.96 -13.92
C VAL A 265 -24.21 -9.19 -15.38
N ARG A 266 -25.43 -9.68 -15.62
CA ARG A 266 -25.96 -9.94 -16.97
C ARG A 266 -27.24 -9.16 -17.27
N ASP A 267 -27.94 -8.76 -16.22
CA ASP A 267 -29.16 -7.98 -16.29
C ASP A 267 -28.87 -6.48 -16.36
N VAL A 268 -29.73 -5.75 -17.01
CA VAL A 268 -29.71 -4.29 -17.07
C VAL A 268 -30.98 -3.79 -16.38
N TRP A 269 -30.84 -2.77 -15.51
CA TRP A 269 -31.99 -2.17 -14.85
C TRP A 269 -32.57 -1.05 -15.71
N PRO A 270 -33.88 -0.84 -15.69
CA PRO A 270 -34.53 0.24 -16.42
C PRO A 270 -33.92 1.60 -16.03
N GLU A 271 -33.67 2.45 -17.02
CA GLU A 271 -33.04 3.77 -16.81
C GLU A 271 -33.90 4.69 -15.93
N ASN A 272 -35.21 4.55 -15.96
CA ASN A 272 -36.15 5.32 -15.13
C ASN A 272 -36.07 5.01 -13.63
N GLU A 273 -35.35 3.97 -13.22
CA GLU A 273 -35.08 3.68 -11.81
C GLU A 273 -33.88 4.48 -11.27
N PHE A 274 -33.07 5.06 -12.16
CA PHE A 274 -31.91 5.82 -11.75
C PHE A 274 -32.29 7.26 -11.44
N ILE A 275 -31.94 7.69 -10.25
CA ILE A 275 -32.21 9.03 -9.74
C ILE A 275 -30.86 9.72 -9.52
N GLU A 276 -30.80 11.02 -9.85
CA GLU A 276 -29.64 11.83 -9.58
C GLU A 276 -29.50 12.05 -8.06
N ASN A 277 -28.31 11.78 -7.53
CA ASN A 277 -27.99 11.93 -6.12
C ASN A 277 -26.69 12.71 -5.96
N GLU A 278 -26.67 13.62 -4.98
CA GLU A 278 -25.44 14.18 -4.46
C GLU A 278 -24.74 13.15 -3.57
N VAL A 279 -23.56 12.73 -3.99
CA VAL A 279 -22.76 11.68 -3.33
C VAL A 279 -21.56 12.34 -2.66
N PRO A 280 -21.43 12.22 -1.34
CA PRO A 280 -20.26 12.75 -0.63
C PRO A 280 -19.00 11.95 -1.04
N VAL A 281 -17.91 12.66 -1.33
CA VAL A 281 -16.64 12.04 -1.65
C VAL A 281 -15.65 12.18 -0.48
N PRO A 282 -14.83 11.17 -0.19
CA PRO A 282 -13.78 11.29 0.81
C PRO A 282 -12.85 12.46 0.51
N GLY A 283 -12.49 13.22 1.54
CA GLY A 283 -11.68 14.44 1.40
C GLY A 283 -12.50 15.71 1.24
N GLY A 284 -13.82 15.61 1.18
CA GLY A 284 -14.76 16.73 1.13
C GLY A 284 -15.35 16.98 -0.26
N GLY A 285 -16.48 17.70 -0.26
CA GLY A 285 -17.26 17.98 -1.47
C GLY A 285 -18.23 16.85 -1.84
N ASN A 286 -19.05 17.13 -2.88
CA ASN A 286 -20.05 16.21 -3.41
C ASN A 286 -19.87 16.05 -4.93
N THR A 287 -20.31 14.91 -5.46
CA THR A 287 -20.39 14.66 -6.90
C THR A 287 -21.79 14.15 -7.23
N CYS A 288 -22.34 14.56 -8.37
CA CYS A 288 -23.64 14.07 -8.84
C CYS A 288 -23.47 12.70 -9.52
N MET A 289 -24.29 11.72 -9.13
CA MET A 289 -24.33 10.39 -9.73
C MET A 289 -25.76 9.94 -9.95
N GLN A 290 -26.01 9.29 -11.09
CA GLN A 290 -27.26 8.58 -11.36
C GLN A 290 -27.20 7.20 -10.68
N LEU A 291 -27.99 7.00 -9.62
CA LEU A 291 -27.97 5.79 -8.80
C LEU A 291 -29.34 5.12 -8.74
N ALA A 292 -29.34 3.79 -8.78
CA ALA A 292 -30.49 2.95 -8.45
C ALA A 292 -30.09 1.93 -7.38
N MET A 293 -31.03 1.55 -6.50
CA MET A 293 -30.79 0.64 -5.38
C MET A 293 -31.86 -0.42 -5.27
N ARG A 294 -31.47 -1.67 -5.04
CA ARG A 294 -32.38 -2.79 -4.74
C ARG A 294 -31.85 -3.63 -3.60
N ALA A 295 -32.71 -4.01 -2.68
CA ALA A 295 -32.40 -5.08 -1.73
C ALA A 295 -32.44 -6.42 -2.46
N THR A 296 -31.43 -7.25 -2.24
CA THR A 296 -31.31 -8.57 -2.86
C THR A 296 -30.61 -9.54 -1.91
N THR A 297 -30.48 -10.78 -2.35
CA THR A 297 -29.82 -11.84 -1.59
C THR A 297 -28.80 -12.54 -2.47
N LEU A 298 -27.62 -12.75 -1.93
CA LEU A 298 -26.60 -13.58 -2.57
C LEU A 298 -26.72 -15.00 -2.03
N THR A 299 -26.98 -15.95 -2.93
CA THR A 299 -27.12 -17.38 -2.59
C THR A 299 -25.99 -18.21 -3.17
N ALA A 300 -25.46 -19.17 -2.40
CA ALA A 300 -24.56 -20.21 -2.87
C ALA A 300 -24.85 -21.49 -2.07
N GLY A 301 -25.45 -22.47 -2.73
CA GLY A 301 -26.01 -23.64 -2.06
C GLY A 301 -27.11 -23.23 -1.08
N GLU A 302 -27.05 -23.69 0.16
CA GLU A 302 -27.99 -23.33 1.22
C GLU A 302 -27.68 -21.99 1.92
N ALA A 303 -26.49 -21.45 1.74
CA ALA A 303 -26.09 -20.21 2.38
C ALA A 303 -26.65 -18.99 1.64
N SER A 304 -27.20 -18.05 2.40
CA SER A 304 -27.88 -16.85 1.90
C SER A 304 -27.45 -15.62 2.69
N ILE A 305 -26.98 -14.59 1.99
CA ILE A 305 -26.54 -13.34 2.59
C ILE A 305 -27.42 -12.19 2.07
N PRO A 306 -28.12 -11.47 2.94
CA PRO A 306 -28.88 -10.31 2.52
C PRO A 306 -27.93 -9.15 2.20
N VAL A 307 -28.08 -8.57 1.01
CA VAL A 307 -27.25 -7.45 0.53
C VAL A 307 -28.12 -6.35 -0.07
N VAL A 308 -27.51 -5.18 -0.18
CA VAL A 308 -28.03 -4.10 -1.02
C VAL A 308 -27.16 -4.04 -2.28
N GLU A 309 -27.79 -4.05 -3.45
CA GLU A 309 -27.14 -3.76 -4.72
C GLU A 309 -27.42 -2.32 -5.13
N ILE A 310 -26.36 -1.59 -5.45
CA ILE A 310 -26.44 -0.23 -5.99
C ILE A 310 -25.82 -0.25 -7.37
N ARG A 311 -26.47 0.38 -8.33
CA ARG A 311 -25.93 0.60 -9.67
C ARG A 311 -25.75 2.08 -9.96
N ARG A 312 -24.62 2.41 -10.55
CA ARG A 312 -24.34 3.72 -11.13
C ARG A 312 -24.52 3.63 -12.64
N LEU A 313 -25.35 4.51 -13.20
CA LEU A 313 -25.51 4.70 -14.63
C LEU A 313 -24.57 5.81 -15.11
N THR A 314 -23.76 5.51 -16.13
CA THR A 314 -22.90 6.50 -16.79
C THR A 314 -23.64 7.15 -17.97
N ALA A 315 -23.15 8.31 -18.44
CA ALA A 315 -23.69 8.99 -19.62
C ALA A 315 -23.67 8.14 -20.90
N THR A 316 -22.85 7.08 -20.94
CA THR A 316 -22.78 6.12 -22.05
C THR A 316 -23.76 4.93 -21.90
N GLY A 317 -24.63 4.94 -20.90
CA GLY A 317 -25.58 3.85 -20.60
C GLY A 317 -24.97 2.65 -19.90
N HIS A 318 -23.68 2.69 -19.53
CA HIS A 318 -23.05 1.59 -18.78
C HIS A 318 -23.49 1.58 -17.32
N GLN A 319 -23.87 0.41 -16.82
CA GLN A 319 -24.27 0.21 -15.42
C GLN A 319 -23.17 -0.52 -14.65
N THR A 320 -22.63 0.13 -13.63
CA THR A 320 -21.65 -0.46 -12.71
C THR A 320 -22.36 -0.89 -11.44
N ALA A 321 -22.36 -2.20 -11.14
CA ALA A 321 -23.04 -2.78 -9.98
C ALA A 321 -22.08 -2.98 -8.80
N VAL A 322 -22.50 -2.52 -7.64
CA VAL A 322 -21.84 -2.65 -6.32
C VAL A 322 -22.77 -3.39 -5.38
N ILE A 323 -22.23 -4.26 -4.55
CA ILE A 323 -22.95 -4.95 -3.47
C ILE A 323 -22.41 -4.50 -2.11
N CYS A 324 -23.33 -4.35 -1.16
CA CYS A 324 -23.02 -4.00 0.22
C CYS A 324 -23.75 -4.91 1.19
N THR A 325 -23.01 -5.51 2.14
CA THR A 325 -23.62 -6.29 3.23
C THR A 325 -24.05 -5.42 4.40
N ALA A 326 -23.52 -4.21 4.55
CA ALA A 326 -23.89 -3.23 5.59
C ALA A 326 -25.18 -2.49 5.20
N ARG A 327 -26.32 -3.15 5.36
CA ARG A 327 -27.64 -2.74 4.84
C ARG A 327 -28.20 -1.44 5.41
N ARG A 328 -27.65 -0.95 6.54
CA ARG A 328 -28.06 0.34 7.13
C ARG A 328 -27.44 1.56 6.43
N LEU A 329 -26.41 1.34 5.63
CA LEU A 329 -25.78 2.42 4.89
C LEU A 329 -26.70 2.90 3.76
N GLY A 330 -26.83 4.21 3.64
CA GLY A 330 -27.53 4.85 2.52
C GLY A 330 -26.83 4.63 1.18
N ASN A 331 -27.58 4.69 0.10
CA ASN A 331 -27.08 4.52 -1.27
C ASN A 331 -25.91 5.49 -1.60
N THR A 332 -26.02 6.74 -1.17
CA THR A 332 -25.01 7.78 -1.42
C THR A 332 -23.69 7.47 -0.69
N ILE A 333 -23.76 6.96 0.55
CA ILE A 333 -22.58 6.56 1.33
C ILE A 333 -21.88 5.37 0.65
N ILE A 334 -22.63 4.32 0.29
CA ILE A 334 -22.07 3.14 -0.36
C ILE A 334 -21.45 3.51 -1.71
N ALA A 335 -22.15 4.33 -2.50
CA ALA A 335 -21.64 4.83 -3.78
C ALA A 335 -20.38 5.69 -3.60
N GLY A 336 -20.40 6.63 -2.66
CA GLY A 336 -19.25 7.49 -2.35
C GLY A 336 -18.03 6.68 -1.93
N ARG A 337 -18.21 5.73 -1.01
CA ARG A 337 -17.10 4.87 -0.54
C ARG A 337 -16.56 3.96 -1.66
N MET A 338 -17.41 3.39 -2.52
CA MET A 338 -16.94 2.49 -3.58
C MET A 338 -16.39 3.21 -4.81
N PHE A 339 -17.07 4.24 -5.29
CA PHE A 339 -16.64 4.95 -6.50
C PHE A 339 -15.50 5.93 -6.25
N SER A 340 -15.17 6.21 -4.98
CA SER A 340 -13.96 6.95 -4.59
C SER A 340 -12.74 6.04 -4.34
N ARG A 341 -12.84 4.74 -4.61
CA ARG A 341 -11.73 3.77 -4.45
C ARG A 341 -10.50 4.11 -5.32
N TRP A 342 -10.65 4.97 -6.33
CA TRP A 342 -9.52 5.53 -7.07
C TRP A 342 -8.45 6.21 -6.19
N CYS A 343 -8.78 6.56 -4.93
CA CYS A 343 -7.81 7.05 -3.97
C CYS A 343 -6.69 6.02 -3.70
N GLN A 344 -6.98 4.70 -3.73
CA GLN A 344 -5.96 3.66 -3.62
C GLN A 344 -5.08 3.57 -4.88
N GLU A 345 -5.66 3.70 -6.06
CA GLU A 345 -4.89 3.73 -7.32
C GLU A 345 -3.92 4.92 -7.32
N ASN A 346 -4.39 6.10 -6.88
CA ASN A 346 -3.56 7.27 -6.72
C ASN A 346 -2.50 7.08 -5.62
N PHE A 347 -2.83 6.43 -4.50
CA PHE A 347 -1.88 6.06 -3.47
C PHE A 347 -0.76 5.18 -4.04
N PHE A 348 -1.09 4.09 -4.75
CA PHE A 348 -0.09 3.23 -5.36
C PHE A 348 0.76 3.96 -6.39
N ALA A 349 0.13 4.72 -7.30
CA ALA A 349 0.85 5.51 -8.29
C ALA A 349 1.85 6.46 -7.62
N TYR A 350 1.40 7.19 -6.60
CA TYR A 350 2.22 8.13 -5.86
C TYR A 350 3.36 7.43 -5.09
N MET A 351 3.06 6.33 -4.41
CA MET A 351 4.05 5.57 -3.63
C MET A 351 5.07 4.87 -4.51
N MET A 352 4.69 4.41 -5.70
CA MET A 352 5.65 3.87 -6.68
C MET A 352 6.55 4.97 -7.22
N GLU A 353 5.98 6.10 -7.63
CA GLU A 353 6.71 7.20 -8.24
C GLU A 353 7.67 7.88 -7.26
N HIS A 354 7.19 8.18 -6.06
CA HIS A 354 7.90 9.05 -5.13
C HIS A 354 8.60 8.31 -3.99
N TYR A 355 8.10 7.17 -3.57
CA TYR A 355 8.64 6.40 -2.43
C TYR A 355 9.23 5.05 -2.86
N GLU A 356 9.04 4.65 -4.12
CA GLU A 356 9.53 3.39 -4.66
C GLU A 356 9.18 2.18 -3.77
N ILE A 357 7.89 1.97 -3.52
CA ILE A 357 7.43 0.82 -2.72
C ILE A 357 7.73 -0.52 -3.40
N ASP A 358 7.94 -0.52 -4.71
CA ASP A 358 8.37 -1.68 -5.50
C ASP A 358 9.86 -1.99 -5.35
N GLY A 359 10.64 -1.06 -4.81
CA GLY A 359 12.08 -1.19 -4.70
C GLY A 359 12.52 -2.30 -3.76
N LEU A 360 13.62 -2.97 -4.12
CA LEU A 360 14.29 -3.93 -3.26
C LEU A 360 15.06 -3.19 -2.16
N VAL A 361 14.75 -3.50 -0.91
CA VAL A 361 15.49 -3.00 0.25
C VAL A 361 16.75 -3.84 0.47
N GLN A 362 16.66 -5.14 0.13
CA GLN A 362 17.81 -6.06 0.13
C GLN A 362 17.61 -7.18 -0.91
N TYR A 363 18.69 -7.93 -1.17
CA TYR A 363 18.73 -8.96 -2.23
C TYR A 363 18.65 -10.39 -1.70
N GLY A 364 18.63 -10.58 -0.37
CA GLY A 364 18.56 -11.90 0.26
C GLY A 364 17.20 -12.56 0.05
N ALA A 365 17.22 -13.89 -0.09
CA ALA A 365 16.03 -14.71 -0.15
C ALA A 365 16.16 -15.86 0.86
N GLU A 366 15.03 -16.30 1.40
CA GLU A 366 14.96 -17.42 2.33
C GLU A 366 13.99 -18.49 1.83
N ALA A 367 14.19 -19.72 2.28
CA ALA A 367 13.27 -20.81 1.98
C ALA A 367 11.93 -20.60 2.69
N LEU A 368 10.85 -20.99 2.03
CA LEU A 368 9.53 -21.07 2.66
C LEU A 368 9.40 -22.39 3.46
N PRO A 369 8.51 -22.47 4.46
CA PRO A 369 8.26 -23.69 5.20
C PRO A 369 7.88 -24.84 4.27
N SER A 370 8.47 -26.02 4.48
CA SER A 370 8.27 -27.22 3.64
C SER A 370 6.80 -27.67 3.60
N THR A 371 6.06 -27.41 4.67
CA THR A 371 4.63 -27.75 4.82
C THR A 371 3.69 -26.77 4.08
N LEU A 372 4.22 -25.69 3.51
CA LEU A 372 3.39 -24.70 2.81
C LEU A 372 2.75 -25.35 1.57
N LEU A 373 1.44 -25.18 1.44
CA LEU A 373 0.68 -25.62 0.28
C LEU A 373 0.84 -24.63 -0.88
N VAL A 374 1.31 -25.11 -2.01
CA VAL A 374 1.48 -24.35 -3.25
C VAL A 374 0.71 -24.99 -4.40
N ILE A 375 0.41 -24.20 -5.42
CA ILE A 375 -0.23 -24.75 -6.63
C ILE A 375 0.71 -25.74 -7.28
N ASN A 376 0.23 -26.96 -7.51
CA ASN A 376 0.95 -28.00 -8.21
C ASN A 376 1.26 -27.56 -9.66
N PRO A 377 2.54 -27.49 -10.07
CA PRO A 377 2.91 -27.13 -11.43
C PRO A 377 2.30 -28.06 -12.50
N ALA A 378 2.17 -29.36 -12.21
CA ALA A 378 1.53 -30.32 -13.11
C ALA A 378 0.05 -29.97 -13.31
N TRP A 379 -0.68 -29.70 -12.22
CA TRP A 379 -2.07 -29.24 -12.30
C TRP A 379 -2.19 -27.91 -13.06
N SER A 380 -1.27 -26.98 -12.83
CA SER A 380 -1.26 -25.67 -13.50
C SER A 380 -1.06 -25.83 -15.02
N THR A 381 -0.17 -26.74 -15.44
CA THR A 381 0.07 -27.06 -16.85
C THR A 381 -1.17 -27.66 -17.51
N LEU A 382 -1.79 -28.64 -16.87
CA LEU A 382 -3.04 -29.27 -17.34
C LEU A 382 -4.18 -28.24 -17.40
N ASN A 383 -4.31 -27.39 -16.39
CA ASN A 383 -5.34 -26.35 -16.38
C ASN A 383 -5.16 -25.31 -17.51
N LYS A 384 -3.91 -25.00 -17.88
CA LYS A 384 -3.59 -24.17 -19.03
C LYS A 384 -3.97 -24.87 -20.33
N ALA A 385 -3.61 -26.16 -20.48
CA ALA A 385 -3.98 -26.97 -21.64
C ALA A 385 -5.51 -27.05 -21.82
N VAL A 386 -6.26 -27.33 -20.75
CA VAL A 386 -7.75 -27.32 -20.75
C VAL A 386 -8.30 -25.98 -21.22
N LYS A 387 -7.75 -24.85 -20.76
CA LYS A 387 -8.21 -23.52 -21.20
C LYS A 387 -7.93 -23.26 -22.67
N ILE A 388 -6.78 -23.69 -23.18
CA ILE A 388 -6.41 -23.55 -24.60
C ILE A 388 -7.33 -24.40 -25.47
N SER A 389 -7.49 -25.69 -25.14
CA SER A 389 -8.37 -26.61 -25.86
C SER A 389 -9.81 -26.11 -25.86
N TYR A 390 -10.36 -25.66 -24.72
CA TYR A 390 -11.70 -25.07 -24.62
C TYR A 390 -11.88 -23.86 -25.54
N ARG A 391 -10.88 -22.96 -25.61
CA ARG A 391 -10.91 -21.82 -26.54
C ARG A 391 -10.88 -22.28 -27.99
N GLY A 392 -10.11 -23.35 -28.28
CA GLY A 392 -10.08 -23.98 -29.59
C GLY A 392 -11.46 -24.48 -30.03
N VAL A 393 -12.13 -25.25 -29.17
CA VAL A 393 -13.50 -25.74 -29.41
C VAL A 393 -14.46 -24.56 -29.67
N LYS A 394 -14.42 -23.52 -28.83
CA LYS A 394 -15.26 -22.32 -29.03
C LYS A 394 -15.01 -21.62 -30.35
N LYS A 395 -13.74 -21.54 -30.78
CA LYS A 395 -13.37 -20.95 -32.09
C LYS A 395 -13.90 -21.78 -33.27
N LEU A 396 -13.83 -23.10 -33.18
CA LEU A 396 -14.38 -24.00 -34.19
C LEU A 396 -15.92 -23.90 -34.24
N GLN A 397 -16.61 -23.89 -33.08
CA GLN A 397 -18.05 -23.68 -33.00
C GLN A 397 -18.49 -22.33 -33.62
N ALA A 398 -17.74 -21.26 -33.39
CA ALA A 398 -18.00 -19.95 -33.99
C ALA A 398 -17.82 -19.99 -35.53
N LYS A 399 -16.80 -20.72 -36.02
CA LYS A 399 -16.60 -20.91 -37.48
C LYS A 399 -17.75 -21.70 -38.11
N LEU A 400 -18.20 -22.76 -37.47
CA LEU A 400 -19.33 -23.55 -37.91
C LEU A 400 -20.60 -22.67 -37.98
N GLY A 401 -20.90 -21.90 -36.92
CA GLY A 401 -22.06 -20.99 -36.91
C GLY A 401 -21.98 -19.90 -38.00
N ALA A 402 -20.77 -19.37 -38.27
CA ALA A 402 -20.57 -18.41 -39.35
C ALA A 402 -20.82 -19.04 -40.74
N GLU A 403 -20.38 -20.29 -40.94
CA GLU A 403 -20.62 -21.00 -42.21
C GLU A 403 -22.11 -21.37 -42.38
N GLU A 404 -22.83 -21.65 -41.29
CA GLU A 404 -24.27 -21.90 -41.28
C GLU A 404 -25.10 -20.65 -41.63
N SER A 405 -24.59 -19.46 -41.29
CA SER A 405 -25.27 -18.18 -41.47
C SER A 405 -24.95 -17.52 -42.82
N ARG A 406 -24.27 -18.20 -43.76
CA ARG A 406 -23.93 -17.63 -45.07
C ARG A 406 -25.14 -17.48 -45.98
N GLU A 407 -25.35 -16.29 -46.47
CA GLU A 407 -26.44 -15.97 -47.41
C GLU A 407 -26.27 -16.65 -48.79
N ASP A 408 -25.03 -16.91 -49.23
CA ASP A 408 -24.71 -17.57 -50.51
C ASP A 408 -24.87 -19.10 -50.50
N GLY A 409 -25.36 -19.66 -49.40
CA GLY A 409 -25.43 -21.09 -49.16
C GLY A 409 -24.19 -21.65 -48.48
N ALA A 410 -24.40 -22.52 -47.51
CA ALA A 410 -23.32 -23.09 -46.71
C ALA A 410 -22.60 -24.21 -47.49
N ASP A 411 -21.27 -24.23 -47.41
CA ASP A 411 -20.43 -25.30 -47.98
C ASP A 411 -20.59 -26.58 -47.11
N ILE A 412 -21.23 -27.58 -47.66
CA ILE A 412 -21.57 -28.83 -46.95
C ILE A 412 -20.30 -29.57 -46.49
N GLN A 413 -19.24 -29.56 -47.33
CA GLN A 413 -17.97 -30.24 -46.98
C GLN A 413 -17.28 -29.52 -45.83
N LYS A 414 -17.18 -28.22 -45.84
CA LYS A 414 -16.60 -27.45 -44.73
C LYS A 414 -17.35 -27.59 -43.43
N LYS A 415 -18.70 -27.68 -43.50
CA LYS A 415 -19.48 -27.98 -42.29
C LYS A 415 -19.15 -29.35 -41.73
N ALA A 416 -19.07 -30.37 -42.57
CA ALA A 416 -18.70 -31.73 -42.13
C ALA A 416 -17.30 -31.74 -41.50
N ASP A 417 -16.34 -31.04 -42.12
CA ASP A 417 -14.97 -30.90 -41.59
C ASP A 417 -14.98 -30.19 -40.23
N TYR A 418 -15.70 -29.07 -40.07
CA TYR A 418 -15.79 -28.39 -38.75
C TYR A 418 -16.48 -29.25 -37.69
N VAL A 419 -17.48 -30.03 -38.04
CA VAL A 419 -18.16 -30.94 -37.08
C VAL A 419 -17.18 -32.02 -36.62
N GLN A 420 -16.40 -32.62 -37.54
CA GLN A 420 -15.40 -33.60 -37.21
C GLN A 420 -14.28 -33.01 -36.33
N ASP A 421 -13.77 -31.81 -36.66
CA ASP A 421 -12.77 -31.10 -35.89
C ASP A 421 -13.28 -30.77 -34.47
N ILE A 422 -14.55 -30.35 -34.34
CA ILE A 422 -15.18 -30.06 -33.05
C ILE A 422 -15.27 -31.34 -32.22
N GLN A 423 -15.69 -32.46 -32.81
CA GLN A 423 -15.78 -33.74 -32.09
C GLN A 423 -14.39 -34.20 -31.57
N ALA A 424 -13.36 -34.16 -32.43
CA ALA A 424 -12.00 -34.49 -32.05
C ALA A 424 -11.49 -33.58 -30.91
N ALA A 425 -11.65 -32.25 -31.06
CA ALA A 425 -11.24 -31.29 -30.05
C ALA A 425 -12.02 -31.42 -28.71
N GLN A 426 -13.27 -31.88 -28.75
CA GLN A 426 -14.06 -32.17 -27.54
C GLN A 426 -13.53 -33.41 -26.80
N VAL A 427 -13.15 -34.46 -27.51
CA VAL A 427 -12.54 -35.66 -26.92
C VAL A 427 -11.24 -35.29 -26.21
N ASP A 428 -10.35 -34.55 -26.87
CA ASP A 428 -9.10 -34.06 -26.27
C ASP A 428 -9.35 -33.21 -25.03
N LEU A 429 -10.35 -32.32 -25.08
CA LEU A 429 -10.73 -31.48 -23.96
C LEU A 429 -11.21 -32.32 -22.75
N GLU A 430 -12.00 -33.36 -22.99
CA GLU A 430 -12.48 -34.25 -21.93
C GLU A 430 -11.35 -35.08 -21.31
N GLN A 431 -10.40 -35.55 -22.12
CA GLN A 431 -9.21 -36.24 -21.60
C GLN A 431 -8.39 -35.30 -20.70
N LEU A 432 -8.10 -34.08 -21.17
CA LEU A 432 -7.36 -33.10 -20.38
C LEU A 432 -8.10 -32.72 -19.08
N ARG A 433 -9.42 -32.66 -19.11
CA ARG A 433 -10.25 -32.43 -17.90
C ARG A 433 -10.16 -33.59 -16.91
N ALA A 434 -10.19 -34.83 -17.41
CA ALA A 434 -10.07 -36.04 -16.60
C ALA A 434 -8.68 -36.13 -15.94
N GLU A 435 -7.62 -35.86 -16.68
CA GLU A 435 -6.23 -35.83 -16.14
C GLU A 435 -6.08 -34.73 -15.08
N ARG A 436 -6.62 -33.53 -15.34
CA ARG A 436 -6.61 -32.44 -14.38
C ARG A 436 -7.39 -32.80 -13.11
N ALA A 437 -8.52 -33.50 -13.22
CA ALA A 437 -9.34 -33.91 -12.06
C ALA A 437 -8.61 -34.95 -11.18
N LYS A 438 -7.75 -35.79 -11.77
CA LYS A 438 -6.91 -36.76 -11.04
C LYS A 438 -5.68 -36.13 -10.39
N THR A 439 -5.29 -34.92 -10.82
CA THR A 439 -4.09 -34.25 -10.33
C THR A 439 -4.45 -33.32 -9.18
N GLU A 440 -3.80 -33.47 -8.03
CA GLU A 440 -4.00 -32.59 -6.88
C GLU A 440 -3.68 -31.14 -7.25
N LYS A 441 -4.61 -30.24 -6.95
CA LYS A 441 -4.46 -28.80 -7.25
C LYS A 441 -3.38 -28.13 -6.40
N LYS A 442 -3.22 -28.56 -5.15
CA LYS A 442 -2.21 -28.05 -4.22
C LYS A 442 -1.39 -29.21 -3.68
N VAL A 443 -0.11 -28.97 -3.52
CA VAL A 443 0.86 -29.91 -2.92
C VAL A 443 1.70 -29.15 -1.90
N THR A 444 2.29 -29.87 -0.95
CA THR A 444 3.27 -29.30 -0.03
C THR A 444 4.58 -28.98 -0.76
N LEU A 445 5.30 -27.99 -0.27
CA LEU A 445 6.50 -27.46 -0.91
C LEU A 445 7.61 -28.52 -1.04
N ASP A 446 7.73 -29.44 -0.09
CA ASP A 446 8.70 -30.53 -0.08
C ASP A 446 8.52 -31.52 -1.24
N LEU A 447 7.30 -31.67 -1.77
CA LEU A 447 7.02 -32.52 -2.94
C LEU A 447 7.48 -31.91 -4.27
N LEU A 448 7.86 -30.63 -4.28
CA LEU A 448 8.38 -29.99 -5.49
C LEU A 448 9.89 -30.22 -5.63
N PRO A 449 10.41 -30.33 -6.88
CA PRO A 449 11.84 -30.26 -7.13
C PRO A 449 12.45 -28.98 -6.56
N GLU A 450 13.66 -29.04 -6.02
CA GLU A 450 14.31 -27.94 -5.34
C GLU A 450 14.36 -26.65 -6.17
N ASN A 451 14.65 -26.76 -7.46
CA ASN A 451 14.71 -25.63 -8.39
C ASN A 451 13.33 -25.02 -8.73
N GLN A 452 12.22 -25.65 -8.33
CA GLN A 452 10.85 -25.17 -8.49
C GLN A 452 10.23 -24.70 -7.18
N ARG A 453 10.93 -24.87 -6.05
CA ARG A 453 10.43 -24.42 -4.75
C ARG A 453 10.47 -22.91 -4.70
N PRO A 454 9.33 -22.22 -4.51
CA PRO A 454 9.33 -20.80 -4.31
C PRO A 454 10.06 -20.42 -3.02
N THR A 455 10.75 -19.29 -3.09
CA THR A 455 11.41 -18.64 -1.94
C THR A 455 10.70 -17.35 -1.63
N ARG A 456 11.00 -16.69 -0.52
CA ARG A 456 10.57 -15.33 -0.25
C ARG A 456 11.78 -14.40 -0.12
N LEU A 457 11.63 -13.18 -0.57
CA LEU A 457 12.59 -12.12 -0.25
C LEU A 457 12.50 -11.87 1.25
N LEU A 458 13.64 -11.61 1.90
CA LEU A 458 13.69 -11.36 3.34
C LEU A 458 12.69 -10.26 3.73
N PRO A 459 11.65 -10.55 4.53
CA PRO A 459 10.51 -9.65 4.70
C PRO A 459 10.82 -8.51 5.67
N LEU A 460 11.63 -8.75 6.70
CA LEU A 460 11.81 -7.83 7.84
C LEU A 460 12.38 -6.48 7.43
N ASN A 461 13.39 -6.46 6.56
CA ASN A 461 13.97 -5.22 6.04
C ASN A 461 12.94 -4.40 5.26
N LYS A 462 12.11 -5.10 4.47
CA LYS A 462 11.03 -4.44 3.70
C LYS A 462 9.97 -3.89 4.65
N GLN A 463 9.56 -4.65 5.66
CA GLN A 463 8.60 -4.20 6.68
C GLN A 463 9.09 -2.95 7.41
N LEU A 464 10.35 -2.93 7.86
CA LEU A 464 10.94 -1.76 8.49
C LEU A 464 10.93 -0.54 7.55
N ALA A 465 11.39 -0.74 6.31
CA ALA A 465 11.44 0.34 5.32
C ALA A 465 10.04 0.84 4.93
N ASP A 466 9.07 -0.04 4.74
CA ASP A 466 7.70 0.34 4.42
C ASP A 466 7.04 1.07 5.58
N THR A 467 7.29 0.66 6.83
CA THR A 467 6.80 1.37 8.01
C THR A 467 7.28 2.81 8.03
N VAL A 468 8.59 3.04 7.81
CA VAL A 468 9.13 4.41 7.75
C VAL A 468 8.58 5.20 6.55
N LYS A 469 8.38 4.55 5.39
CA LYS A 469 7.76 5.19 4.23
C LYS A 469 6.28 5.54 4.47
N MET A 470 5.53 4.71 5.19
CA MET A 470 4.15 5.03 5.60
C MET A 470 4.12 6.24 6.54
N ILE A 471 5.02 6.29 7.52
CA ILE A 471 5.17 7.45 8.41
C ILE A 471 5.48 8.71 7.60
N ALA A 472 6.44 8.64 6.67
CA ALA A 472 6.82 9.77 5.83
C ALA A 472 5.67 10.24 4.91
N TYR A 473 4.93 9.30 4.31
CA TYR A 473 3.75 9.63 3.49
C TYR A 473 2.64 10.31 4.32
N ARG A 474 2.38 9.81 5.55
CA ARG A 474 1.40 10.42 6.46
C ARG A 474 1.87 11.80 6.94
N ALA A 475 3.14 11.96 7.26
CA ALA A 475 3.75 13.24 7.63
C ALA A 475 3.63 14.27 6.49
N GLU A 476 3.99 13.90 5.27
CA GLU A 476 3.79 14.73 4.09
C GLU A 476 2.32 15.09 3.90
N THR A 477 1.41 14.13 4.04
CA THR A 477 -0.04 14.36 3.90
C THR A 477 -0.57 15.34 4.96
N ALA A 478 -0.07 15.26 6.20
CA ALA A 478 -0.41 16.20 7.25
C ALA A 478 0.09 17.62 6.93
N MET A 479 1.30 17.77 6.42
CA MET A 479 1.84 19.08 5.99
C MET A 479 1.07 19.65 4.79
N VAL A 480 0.69 18.79 3.83
CA VAL A 480 -0.17 19.18 2.69
C VAL A 480 -1.52 19.70 3.19
N ALA A 481 -2.13 19.07 4.19
CA ALA A 481 -3.39 19.51 4.76
C ALA A 481 -3.29 20.89 5.41
N ILE A 482 -2.16 21.20 6.05
CA ILE A 482 -1.89 22.54 6.57
C ILE A 482 -1.76 23.55 5.42
N LEU A 483 -0.92 23.24 4.43
CA LEU A 483 -0.58 24.15 3.35
C LEU A 483 -1.78 24.49 2.44
N ARG A 484 -2.69 23.53 2.21
CA ARG A 484 -3.94 23.73 1.44
C ARG A 484 -4.75 24.92 1.93
N ARG A 485 -4.80 25.17 3.24
CA ARG A 485 -5.55 26.28 3.83
C ARG A 485 -4.98 27.66 3.46
N HIS A 486 -3.77 27.69 2.93
CA HIS A 486 -3.03 28.91 2.58
C HIS A 486 -2.82 29.08 1.08
N LEU A 487 -3.36 28.19 0.26
CA LEU A 487 -3.24 28.23 -1.22
C LEU A 487 -4.61 28.42 -1.86
N ALA A 488 -4.67 29.25 -2.89
CA ALA A 488 -5.88 29.42 -3.70
C ALA A 488 -6.19 28.16 -4.55
N LYS A 489 -5.13 27.44 -4.95
CA LYS A 489 -5.21 26.15 -5.66
C LYS A 489 -4.70 25.05 -4.76
N GLU A 490 -5.63 24.36 -4.13
CA GLU A 490 -5.33 23.31 -3.15
C GLU A 490 -4.55 22.11 -3.73
N ASP A 491 -4.70 21.84 -5.01
CA ASP A 491 -4.01 20.76 -5.73
C ASP A 491 -2.50 21.00 -5.87
N GLU A 492 -2.03 22.26 -5.84
CA GLU A 492 -0.62 22.60 -5.86
C GLU A 492 0.09 22.32 -4.52
N ALA A 493 -0.64 22.16 -3.41
CA ALA A 493 -0.06 22.02 -2.06
C ALA A 493 0.93 20.87 -1.94
N ARG A 494 0.64 19.72 -2.54
CA ARG A 494 1.53 18.54 -2.46
C ARG A 494 2.81 18.74 -3.25
N ALA A 495 2.76 19.41 -4.39
CA ALA A 495 3.95 19.77 -5.15
C ALA A 495 4.84 20.75 -4.36
N LEU A 496 4.23 21.76 -3.75
CA LEU A 496 4.95 22.76 -2.97
C LEU A 496 5.59 22.17 -1.69
N VAL A 497 4.94 21.21 -0.99
CA VAL A 497 5.57 20.51 0.13
C VAL A 497 6.79 19.71 -0.33
N ARG A 498 6.76 19.10 -1.52
CA ARG A 498 7.91 18.39 -2.08
C ARG A 498 9.07 19.34 -2.41
N GLU A 499 8.77 20.50 -2.99
CA GLU A 499 9.78 21.54 -3.23
C GLU A 499 10.41 22.02 -1.92
N LEU A 500 9.57 22.24 -0.89
CA LEU A 500 10.03 22.63 0.44
C LEU A 500 11.05 21.63 1.01
N PHE A 501 10.77 20.32 0.91
CA PHE A 501 11.69 19.30 1.45
C PHE A 501 13.07 19.29 0.80
N VAL A 502 13.16 19.63 -0.46
CA VAL A 502 14.45 19.67 -1.19
C VAL A 502 15.05 21.07 -1.30
N SER A 503 14.42 22.06 -0.67
CA SER A 503 14.96 23.43 -0.66
C SER A 503 16.17 23.54 0.26
N SER A 504 17.06 24.47 -0.05
CA SER A 504 18.15 24.85 0.84
C SER A 504 17.65 25.63 2.05
N ALA A 505 18.33 25.48 3.17
CA ALA A 505 18.06 26.23 4.39
C ALA A 505 19.35 26.56 5.14
N ASP A 506 19.29 27.61 5.95
CA ASP A 506 20.32 27.86 6.96
C ASP A 506 19.92 27.19 8.27
N ILE A 507 20.88 26.58 8.95
CA ILE A 507 20.72 25.94 10.25
C ILE A 507 21.47 26.80 11.28
N GLU A 508 20.73 27.39 12.21
CA GLU A 508 21.23 28.39 13.16
C GLU A 508 20.92 27.90 14.60
N PRO A 509 21.85 27.15 15.24
CA PRO A 509 21.72 26.81 16.66
C PRO A 509 22.02 28.03 17.54
N ASP A 510 21.23 28.20 18.60
CA ASP A 510 21.48 29.15 19.69
C ASP A 510 21.43 28.38 21.02
N GLU A 511 22.60 28.04 21.53
CA GLU A 511 22.73 27.27 22.77
C GLU A 511 22.22 28.08 23.98
N THR A 512 22.35 29.43 23.94
CA THR A 512 21.93 30.32 25.03
C THR A 512 20.42 30.37 25.13
N ALA A 513 19.75 30.48 23.98
CA ALA A 513 18.29 30.47 23.90
C ALA A 513 17.70 29.05 23.92
N GLY A 514 18.51 28.01 23.75
CA GLY A 514 18.07 26.61 23.60
C GLY A 514 17.22 26.41 22.35
N THR A 515 17.54 27.12 21.27
CA THR A 515 16.77 27.07 20.01
C THR A 515 17.61 26.57 18.84
N LEU A 516 16.94 25.95 17.88
CA LEU A 516 17.47 25.59 16.58
C LEU A 516 16.58 26.23 15.50
N THR A 517 17.08 27.31 14.89
CA THR A 517 16.35 28.01 13.85
C THR A 517 16.68 27.43 12.48
N ILE A 518 15.62 27.07 11.74
CA ILE A 518 15.70 26.59 10.35
C ILE A 518 15.13 27.69 9.46
N ARG A 519 16.01 28.35 8.74
CA ARG A 519 15.68 29.47 7.84
C ARG A 519 15.59 28.95 6.41
N ILE A 520 14.37 28.76 5.93
CA ILE A 520 14.10 28.30 4.56
C ILE A 520 14.34 29.45 3.58
N HIS A 521 15.04 29.16 2.50
CA HIS A 521 15.24 30.13 1.42
C HIS A 521 13.94 30.35 0.64
N ARG A 522 13.76 31.56 0.10
CA ARG A 522 12.56 31.91 -0.67
C ARG A 522 12.40 31.05 -1.91
N MET A 523 11.15 30.75 -2.22
CA MET A 523 10.79 30.10 -3.47
C MET A 523 10.74 31.12 -4.62
N ALA A 524 10.63 30.60 -5.85
CA ALA A 524 10.53 31.47 -7.03
C ALA A 524 9.22 32.28 -7.12
N SER A 525 8.18 31.88 -6.37
CA SER A 525 6.84 32.47 -6.42
C SER A 525 6.48 33.19 -5.11
N PRO A 526 6.16 34.49 -5.14
CA PRO A 526 5.71 35.22 -3.95
C PRO A 526 4.42 34.65 -3.32
N VAL A 527 3.58 33.99 -4.11
CA VAL A 527 2.36 33.32 -3.62
C VAL A 527 2.74 32.09 -2.79
N HIS A 528 3.70 31.31 -3.27
CA HIS A 528 4.25 30.16 -2.56
C HIS A 528 4.98 30.61 -1.29
N ASP A 529 5.76 31.67 -1.34
CA ASP A 529 6.45 32.23 -0.17
C ASP A 529 5.46 32.59 0.94
N LYS A 530 4.33 33.22 0.60
CA LYS A 530 3.30 33.57 1.57
C LYS A 530 2.70 32.31 2.24
N ALA A 531 2.42 31.28 1.46
CA ALA A 531 1.89 30.02 1.97
C ALA A 531 2.90 29.29 2.85
N ILE A 532 4.18 29.26 2.43
CA ILE A 532 5.27 28.67 3.21
C ILE A 532 5.52 29.46 4.49
N ALA A 533 5.51 30.79 4.46
CA ALA A 533 5.65 31.62 5.67
C ALA A 533 4.55 31.29 6.69
N SER A 534 3.32 31.07 6.22
CA SER A 534 2.21 30.65 7.09
C SER A 534 2.46 29.25 7.68
N LEU A 535 2.94 28.32 6.89
CA LEU A 535 3.33 26.99 7.36
C LEU A 535 4.45 27.07 8.40
N MET A 536 5.51 27.86 8.15
CA MET A 536 6.63 28.04 9.10
C MET A 536 6.14 28.60 10.44
N LYS A 537 5.21 29.55 10.39
CA LYS A 537 4.57 30.08 11.59
C LYS A 537 3.82 28.99 12.38
N GLU A 538 2.99 28.18 11.71
CA GLU A 538 2.26 27.09 12.36
C GLU A 538 3.20 26.02 12.95
N LEU A 539 4.27 25.67 12.24
CA LEU A 539 5.28 24.72 12.74
C LEU A 539 6.00 25.27 13.99
N THR A 540 6.34 26.57 13.99
CA THR A 540 6.98 27.22 15.16
C THR A 540 6.04 27.30 16.36
N GLU A 541 4.76 27.59 16.14
CA GLU A 541 3.73 27.66 17.20
C GLU A 541 3.49 26.32 17.89
N ARG A 542 3.80 25.18 17.24
CA ARG A 542 3.75 23.84 17.85
C ARG A 542 4.77 23.62 18.96
N LYS A 543 5.80 24.47 19.07
CA LYS A 543 6.88 24.39 20.08
C LYS A 543 7.57 23.04 20.12
N PHE A 544 7.74 22.41 18.97
CA PHE A 544 8.41 21.12 18.85
C PHE A 544 9.89 21.25 19.24
N CYS A 545 10.39 20.27 20.01
CA CYS A 545 11.80 20.18 20.37
C CYS A 545 12.48 19.05 19.61
N HIS A 546 13.71 19.29 19.15
CA HIS A 546 14.51 18.27 18.47
C HIS A 546 14.71 17.07 19.41
N PRO A 547 14.41 15.83 18.97
CA PRO A 547 14.29 14.68 19.88
C PRO A 547 15.57 14.27 20.58
N GLU A 548 16.74 14.63 20.06
CA GLU A 548 18.04 14.28 20.65
C GLU A 548 18.67 15.45 21.41
N THR A 549 18.66 16.64 20.83
CA THR A 549 19.29 17.82 21.45
C THR A 549 18.39 18.54 22.44
N GLY A 550 17.07 18.33 22.39
CA GLY A 550 16.09 19.08 23.17
C GLY A 550 15.92 20.54 22.75
N ALA A 551 16.66 21.03 21.75
CA ALA A 551 16.56 22.40 21.27
C ALA A 551 15.19 22.66 20.67
N LYS A 552 14.54 23.78 21.04
CA LYS A 552 13.26 24.20 20.49
C LYS A 552 13.45 24.62 19.03
N MET A 553 12.73 23.96 18.13
CA MET A 553 12.82 24.25 16.70
C MET A 553 12.00 25.49 16.34
N VAL A 554 12.62 26.41 15.62
CA VAL A 554 12.02 27.64 15.11
C VAL A 554 12.16 27.64 13.58
N TYR A 555 11.05 27.85 12.88
CA TYR A 555 11.00 27.84 11.43
C TYR A 555 10.70 29.21 10.89
N VAL A 556 11.50 29.70 9.97
CA VAL A 556 11.33 31.02 9.35
C VAL A 556 11.60 30.95 7.84
N LEU A 557 10.95 31.84 7.09
CA LEU A 557 11.27 32.06 5.68
C LEU A 557 12.23 33.24 5.58
N ALA A 558 13.30 33.14 4.76
CA ALA A 558 14.33 34.16 4.58
C ALA A 558 13.80 35.47 3.97
#